data_771d651c53a50cadfea86151245d12d5
#
_entry.id   771d651c53a50cadfea86151245d12d5
#
_cell.length_a   1.000
_cell.length_b   1.000
_cell.length_c   1.000
_cell.angle_alpha   90.00
_cell.angle_beta   90.00
_cell.angle_gamma   90.00
#
_symmetry.space_group_name_H-M   'P 1'
#
loop_
_entity.id
_entity.type
_entity.pdbx_description
1 polymer ?
#
loop_
_entity_poly.entity_id
_entity_poly.type
_entity_poly.pdbx_seq_one_letter_code
_entity_poly.pdbx_strand_id
1 'polypeptide(L)'
;ENVVVDGENVITAYAGDVKANTITLNGVAEHDYSYDLPEGNQGANWFDDPAAVAARAAFKYPKGYYSIKDKVGVLLANPETAAIVSETFAKLMGGAGGLMGGGMEMGESMKEFMNMMRLNDMLKMMGPSFPAEAKLALNEALTQIKK
;
A
#
# COMPACT_ATOMS: atom_id res chain seq x y z
N GLU A 1 -12.07 -32.88 8.28
CA GLU A 1 -11.02 -31.88 8.63
C GLU A 1 -9.84 -32.65 9.21
N ASN A 2 -8.74 -32.70 8.48
CA ASN A 2 -7.51 -33.31 8.97
C ASN A 2 -6.76 -32.26 9.80
N VAL A 3 -6.91 -32.31 11.11
CA VAL A 3 -6.17 -31.46 12.02
C VAL A 3 -4.87 -32.19 12.37
N VAL A 4 -3.76 -31.78 11.79
CA VAL A 4 -2.43 -32.16 12.28
C VAL A 4 -2.13 -31.25 13.46
N VAL A 5 -2.03 -31.84 14.65
CA VAL A 5 -1.66 -31.09 15.86
C VAL A 5 -0.15 -31.01 16.02
N ASP A 6 0.28 -29.97 16.72
CA ASP A 6 1.68 -29.80 17.07
C ASP A 6 2.16 -30.93 17.96
N GLY A 7 3.37 -31.45 17.69
CA GLY A 7 3.93 -32.58 18.40
C GLY A 7 3.80 -33.92 17.68
N GLU A 8 3.84 -35.00 18.43
CA GLU A 8 3.81 -36.37 17.91
C GLU A 8 2.40 -36.80 17.53
N ASN A 9 2.17 -37.04 16.24
CA ASN A 9 0.92 -37.58 15.71
C ASN A 9 1.11 -39.04 15.32
N VAL A 10 0.41 -39.94 15.97
CA VAL A 10 0.49 -41.38 15.73
C VAL A 10 -0.73 -41.84 14.94
N ILE A 11 -0.51 -42.25 13.69
CA ILE A 11 -1.55 -42.80 12.81
C ILE A 11 -1.43 -44.32 12.81
N THR A 12 -2.47 -45.00 13.29
CA THR A 12 -2.50 -46.47 13.29
C THR A 12 -3.57 -46.98 12.32
N ALA A 13 -3.19 -47.84 11.42
CA ALA A 13 -4.12 -48.54 10.53
C ALA A 13 -4.59 -49.86 11.13
N TYR A 14 -5.87 -50.18 10.99
CA TYR A 14 -6.48 -51.40 11.44
C TYR A 14 -7.16 -52.09 10.24
N ALA A 15 -7.04 -53.42 10.21
CA ALA A 15 -7.82 -54.27 9.30
C ALA A 15 -8.77 -55.12 10.16
N GLY A 16 -10.01 -54.64 10.35
CA GLY A 16 -10.90 -55.14 11.38
C GLY A 16 -10.31 -54.89 12.79
N ASP A 17 -10.18 -55.92 13.59
CA ASP A 17 -9.58 -55.80 14.93
C ASP A 17 -8.06 -55.98 14.96
N VAL A 18 -7.45 -56.20 13.80
CA VAL A 18 -6.01 -56.40 13.71
C VAL A 18 -5.30 -55.08 13.42
N LYS A 19 -4.41 -54.69 14.32
CA LYS A 19 -3.50 -53.57 14.13
C LYS A 19 -2.51 -53.90 13.03
N ALA A 20 -2.50 -53.13 11.93
CA ALA A 20 -1.60 -53.34 10.79
C ALA A 20 -0.31 -52.55 10.94
N ASN A 21 -0.33 -51.27 10.65
CA ASN A 21 0.85 -50.40 10.67
C ASN A 21 0.60 -49.14 11.50
N THR A 22 1.68 -48.65 12.09
CA THR A 22 1.70 -47.36 12.81
C THR A 22 2.75 -46.46 12.18
N ILE A 23 2.35 -45.24 11.84
CA ILE A 23 3.23 -44.18 11.36
C ILE A 23 3.20 -43.05 12.38
N THR A 24 4.37 -42.60 12.80
CA THR A 24 4.52 -41.45 13.66
C THR A 24 4.98 -40.26 12.83
N LEU A 25 4.22 -39.18 12.87
CA LEU A 25 4.52 -37.92 12.19
C LEU A 25 4.69 -36.84 13.27
N ASN A 26 5.81 -36.15 13.26
CA ASN A 26 5.98 -34.97 14.09
C ASN A 26 5.42 -33.77 13.34
N GLY A 27 4.27 -33.27 13.82
CA GLY A 27 3.71 -32.00 13.39
C GLY A 27 4.50 -30.88 14.06
N VAL A 28 5.04 -30.00 13.27
CA VAL A 28 5.59 -28.73 13.73
C VAL A 28 4.56 -27.67 13.32
N ALA A 29 3.77 -27.22 14.26
CA ALA A 29 2.92 -26.07 14.03
C ALA A 29 3.80 -24.82 14.10
N GLU A 30 4.37 -24.47 12.99
CA GLU A 30 4.98 -23.16 12.79
C GLU A 30 3.87 -22.13 12.52
N HIS A 31 3.09 -21.79 13.56
CA HIS A 31 1.95 -20.92 13.27
C HIS A 31 1.67 -19.91 14.34
N ASP A 32 2.37 -18.84 14.24
CA ASP A 32 1.69 -17.56 14.23
C ASP A 32 1.14 -17.29 12.80
N TYR A 33 -0.06 -17.78 12.51
CA TYR A 33 -0.87 -17.17 11.47
C TYR A 33 -1.31 -15.81 11.97
N SER A 34 -0.39 -14.89 11.99
CA SER A 34 -0.71 -13.49 12.02
C SER A 34 -1.36 -13.19 10.67
N TYR A 35 -2.67 -13.05 10.67
CA TYR A 35 -3.41 -12.49 9.53
C TYR A 35 -3.07 -11.01 9.32
N ASP A 36 -2.28 -10.43 10.20
CA ASP A 36 -1.58 -9.19 10.00
C ASP A 36 -0.44 -9.41 9.01
N LEU A 37 -0.82 -9.55 7.73
CA LEU A 37 0.14 -9.39 6.66
C LEU A 37 0.84 -8.05 6.89
N PRO A 38 2.18 -8.03 7.04
CA PRO A 38 2.91 -6.78 7.14
C PRO A 38 2.43 -5.85 6.01
N GLU A 39 2.13 -4.60 6.37
CA GLU A 39 1.72 -3.60 5.39
C GLU A 39 2.75 -3.59 4.25
N GLY A 40 2.36 -4.07 3.07
CA GLY A 40 3.23 -4.19 1.91
C GLY A 40 3.44 -5.61 1.40
N ASN A 41 3.09 -6.64 2.17
CA ASN A 41 3.13 -8.01 1.68
C ASN A 41 1.79 -8.38 1.01
N GLN A 42 1.43 -7.65 0.00
CA GLN A 42 0.54 -8.18 -1.02
C GLN A 42 1.33 -9.29 -1.70
N GLY A 43 0.83 -10.52 -1.60
CA GLY A 43 1.51 -11.74 -2.00
C GLY A 43 2.40 -11.52 -3.21
N ALA A 44 3.69 -11.83 -3.05
CA ALA A 44 4.66 -11.64 -4.10
C ALA A 44 4.13 -12.34 -5.34
N ASN A 45 3.59 -11.56 -6.26
CA ASN A 45 3.18 -12.09 -7.52
C ASN A 45 4.49 -12.41 -8.24
N TRP A 46 4.77 -13.68 -8.49
CA TRP A 46 5.97 -14.11 -9.19
C TRP A 46 6.11 -13.53 -10.60
N PHE A 47 5.03 -12.86 -11.09
CA PHE A 47 5.05 -12.02 -12.29
C PHE A 47 5.47 -10.56 -12.03
N ASP A 48 5.69 -10.15 -10.77
CA ASP A 48 6.13 -8.80 -10.50
C ASP A 48 7.61 -8.65 -10.91
N ASP A 49 7.84 -7.73 -11.82
CA ASP A 49 9.19 -7.28 -12.14
C ASP A 49 9.92 -6.86 -10.85
N PRO A 50 11.12 -7.39 -10.57
CA PRO A 50 11.90 -7.02 -9.39
C PRO A 50 12.09 -5.51 -9.23
N ALA A 51 12.19 -4.77 -10.33
CA ALA A 51 12.27 -3.31 -10.30
C ALA A 51 10.97 -2.66 -9.82
N ALA A 52 9.81 -3.20 -10.21
CA ALA A 52 8.52 -2.72 -9.75
C ALA A 52 8.30 -3.01 -8.26
N VAL A 53 8.76 -4.18 -7.76
CA VAL A 53 8.73 -4.53 -6.34
C VAL A 53 9.61 -3.59 -5.52
N ALA A 54 10.84 -3.34 -5.97
CA ALA A 54 11.75 -2.42 -5.31
C ALA A 54 11.21 -0.98 -5.29
N ALA A 55 10.61 -0.53 -6.40
CA ALA A 55 9.98 0.79 -6.47
C ALA A 55 8.80 0.94 -5.49
N ARG A 56 7.99 -0.11 -5.31
CA ARG A 56 6.90 -0.11 -4.31
C ARG A 56 7.45 -0.09 -2.88
N ALA A 57 8.50 -0.86 -2.60
CA ALA A 57 9.14 -0.93 -1.28
C ALA A 57 9.83 0.39 -0.88
N ALA A 58 10.18 1.25 -1.84
CA ALA A 58 10.75 2.56 -1.57
C ALA A 58 9.76 3.52 -0.89
N PHE A 59 8.45 3.31 -1.05
CA PHE A 59 7.43 4.16 -0.44
C PHE A 59 7.26 3.81 1.05
N LYS A 60 7.58 4.75 1.92
CA LYS A 60 7.37 4.63 3.38
C LYS A 60 6.13 5.43 3.78
N TYR A 61 5.34 4.89 4.71
CA TYR A 61 4.11 5.51 5.22
C TYR A 61 4.10 5.49 6.75
N PRO A 62 4.92 6.34 7.42
CA PRO A 62 4.99 6.36 8.87
C PRO A 62 3.66 6.80 9.48
N LYS A 63 3.23 6.14 10.56
CA LYS A 63 1.99 6.49 11.28
C LYS A 63 2.12 7.88 11.90
N GLY A 64 1.08 8.70 11.78
CA GLY A 64 1.05 10.06 12.33
C GLY A 64 1.71 11.12 11.46
N TYR A 65 2.08 10.78 10.24
CA TYR A 65 2.62 11.70 9.25
C TYR A 65 1.74 11.74 7.99
N TYR A 66 1.83 12.83 7.24
CA TYR A 66 1.15 12.93 5.96
C TYR A 66 1.82 12.06 4.90
N SER A 67 1.07 11.65 3.89
CA SER A 67 1.56 10.82 2.78
C SER A 67 0.67 10.99 1.55
N ILE A 68 1.10 10.44 0.41
CA ILE A 68 0.27 10.41 -0.80
C ILE A 68 -0.98 9.54 -0.66
N LYS A 69 -1.11 8.72 0.40
CA LYS A 69 -2.33 7.95 0.71
C LYS A 69 -3.44 8.81 1.31
N ASP A 70 -3.11 10.02 1.77
CA ASP A 70 -4.10 10.94 2.35
C ASP A 70 -4.99 11.56 1.27
N LYS A 71 -6.18 11.97 1.68
CA LYS A 71 -7.11 12.67 0.80
C LYS A 71 -6.56 14.05 0.43
N VAL A 72 -6.78 14.45 -0.82
CA VAL A 72 -6.33 15.76 -1.32
C VAL A 72 -6.85 16.90 -0.45
N GLY A 73 -8.13 16.86 -0.04
CA GLY A 73 -8.70 17.87 0.84
C GLY A 73 -8.01 17.98 2.20
N VAL A 74 -7.54 16.86 2.76
CA VAL A 74 -6.78 16.86 4.02
C VAL A 74 -5.40 17.49 3.84
N LEU A 75 -4.74 17.21 2.70
CA LEU A 75 -3.43 17.79 2.37
C LEU A 75 -3.53 19.28 2.06
N LEU A 76 -4.61 19.74 1.44
CA LEU A 76 -4.83 21.15 1.13
C LEU A 76 -5.29 21.97 2.33
N ALA A 77 -5.85 21.33 3.35
CA ALA A 77 -6.25 21.98 4.60
C ALA A 77 -5.06 22.41 5.46
N ASN A 78 -3.92 21.74 5.34
CA ASN A 78 -2.68 22.13 6.01
C ASN A 78 -1.81 22.95 5.05
N PRO A 79 -1.38 24.19 5.43
CA PRO A 79 -0.65 25.08 4.53
C PRO A 79 0.71 24.52 4.10
N GLU A 80 1.39 23.75 4.95
CA GLU A 80 2.70 23.16 4.63
C GLU A 80 2.55 22.06 3.57
N THR A 81 1.60 21.14 3.74
CA THR A 81 1.35 20.08 2.76
C THR A 81 0.75 20.64 1.47
N ALA A 82 -0.09 21.66 1.55
CA ALA A 82 -0.64 22.35 0.39
C ALA A 82 0.46 22.99 -0.46
N ALA A 83 1.43 23.64 0.17
CA ALA A 83 2.58 24.22 -0.52
C ALA A 83 3.40 23.16 -1.27
N ILE A 84 3.74 22.05 -0.61
CA ILE A 84 4.49 20.94 -1.20
C ILE A 84 3.76 20.34 -2.41
N VAL A 85 2.46 20.06 -2.26
CA VAL A 85 1.62 19.51 -3.34
C VAL A 85 1.59 20.49 -4.51
N SER A 86 1.28 21.76 -4.26
CA SER A 86 1.18 22.79 -5.30
C SER A 86 2.51 23.03 -6.03
N GLU A 87 3.62 23.07 -5.30
CA GLU A 87 4.96 23.25 -5.88
C GLU A 87 5.36 22.05 -6.75
N THR A 88 5.07 20.84 -6.30
CA THR A 88 5.36 19.63 -7.09
C THR A 88 4.56 19.61 -8.37
N PHE A 89 3.27 19.95 -8.31
CA PHE A 89 2.44 20.04 -9.53
C PHE A 89 2.88 21.17 -10.44
N ALA A 90 3.24 22.34 -9.92
CA ALA A 90 3.74 23.46 -10.72
C ALA A 90 5.03 23.11 -11.45
N LYS A 91 5.96 22.41 -10.80
CA LYS A 91 7.22 21.95 -11.43
C LYS A 91 6.99 20.96 -12.57
N LEU A 92 6.02 20.06 -12.43
CA LEU A 92 5.75 19.01 -13.42
C LEU A 92 4.88 19.47 -14.57
N MET A 93 3.93 20.36 -14.30
CA MET A 93 2.98 20.87 -15.29
C MET A 93 3.45 22.16 -15.99
N GLY A 94 4.71 22.58 -15.79
CA GLY A 94 5.30 23.70 -16.51
C GLY A 94 4.86 25.07 -16.02
N GLY A 95 4.58 25.24 -14.77
CA GLY A 95 4.41 26.55 -14.12
C GLY A 95 3.09 27.28 -14.36
N ALA A 96 2.28 26.87 -15.32
CA ALA A 96 1.07 27.62 -15.73
C ALA A 96 -0.26 27.04 -15.19
N GLY A 97 -0.21 26.00 -14.38
CA GLY A 97 -1.43 25.36 -13.91
C GLY A 97 -1.17 24.45 -12.73
N GLY A 98 -0.91 25.03 -11.57
CA GLY A 98 -0.99 24.24 -10.32
C GLY A 98 -2.35 23.57 -10.24
N LEU A 99 -2.48 22.57 -9.38
CA LEU A 99 -3.70 21.77 -9.14
C LEU A 99 -5.01 22.60 -9.03
N MET A 100 -4.87 23.92 -8.82
CA MET A 100 -5.94 24.91 -8.69
C MET A 100 -5.80 26.12 -9.67
N GLY A 101 -4.75 26.20 -10.50
CA GLY A 101 -4.40 27.46 -11.19
C GLY A 101 -4.61 27.51 -12.70
N GLY A 102 -5.01 26.45 -13.32
CA GLY A 102 -5.36 26.48 -14.74
C GLY A 102 -6.78 26.96 -14.95
N GLY A 103 -6.98 28.20 -15.34
CA GLY A 103 -8.18 28.94 -15.77
C GLY A 103 -9.50 28.25 -16.13
N MET A 104 -9.73 27.02 -15.78
CA MET A 104 -11.00 26.36 -15.77
C MET A 104 -11.62 26.58 -14.39
N GLU A 105 -12.71 27.33 -14.32
CA GLU A 105 -13.61 27.33 -13.18
C GLU A 105 -14.12 25.90 -12.97
N MET A 106 -13.37 25.14 -12.12
CA MET A 106 -13.87 23.86 -11.67
C MET A 106 -15.08 24.10 -10.77
N GLY A 107 -16.24 23.59 -11.20
CA GLY A 107 -17.44 23.63 -10.40
C GLY A 107 -17.20 23.04 -8.99
N GLU A 108 -17.96 23.53 -8.01
CA GLU A 108 -17.81 23.09 -6.61
C GLU A 108 -17.85 21.57 -6.45
N SER A 109 -18.73 20.90 -7.17
CA SER A 109 -18.85 19.43 -7.15
C SER A 109 -17.56 18.73 -7.60
N MET A 110 -16.84 19.29 -8.56
CA MET A 110 -15.56 18.73 -9.00
C MET A 110 -14.46 18.95 -7.95
N LYS A 111 -14.46 20.10 -7.29
CA LYS A 111 -13.53 20.37 -6.17
C LYS A 111 -13.80 19.43 -5.01
N GLU A 112 -15.05 19.20 -4.65
CA GLU A 112 -15.44 18.25 -3.60
C GLU A 112 -15.01 16.82 -3.96
N PHE A 113 -15.26 16.39 -5.19
CA PHE A 113 -14.82 15.08 -5.67
C PHE A 113 -13.30 14.91 -5.56
N MET A 114 -12.53 15.91 -6.02
CA MET A 114 -11.06 15.88 -5.90
C MET A 114 -10.61 15.87 -4.44
N ASN A 115 -11.26 16.62 -3.57
CA ASN A 115 -10.94 16.65 -2.14
C ASN A 115 -11.19 15.32 -1.44
N MET A 116 -12.15 14.53 -1.91
CA MET A 116 -12.46 13.20 -1.38
C MET A 116 -11.50 12.12 -1.90
N MET A 117 -10.87 12.35 -3.04
CA MET A 117 -9.94 11.41 -3.66
C MET A 117 -8.60 11.38 -2.91
N ARG A 118 -7.95 10.22 -2.88
CA ARG A 118 -6.58 10.14 -2.37
C ARG A 118 -5.59 10.70 -3.39
N LEU A 119 -4.58 11.39 -2.91
CA LEU A 119 -3.55 11.96 -3.80
C LEU A 119 -2.91 10.88 -4.68
N ASN A 120 -2.63 9.71 -4.14
CA ASN A 120 -2.07 8.59 -4.88
C ASN A 120 -2.96 8.14 -6.07
N ASP A 121 -4.27 8.15 -5.90
CA ASP A 121 -5.20 7.71 -6.95
C ASP A 121 -5.31 8.78 -8.05
N MET A 122 -5.28 10.05 -7.66
CA MET A 122 -5.19 11.16 -8.60
C MET A 122 -3.89 11.11 -9.43
N LEU A 123 -2.75 10.83 -8.79
CA LEU A 123 -1.47 10.67 -9.48
C LEU A 123 -1.45 9.48 -10.44
N LYS A 124 -2.18 8.41 -10.13
CA LYS A 124 -2.34 7.27 -11.06
C LYS A 124 -3.15 7.65 -12.29
N MET A 125 -4.19 8.47 -12.14
CA MET A 125 -5.01 8.94 -13.26
C MET A 125 -4.21 9.83 -14.23
N MET A 126 -3.20 10.54 -13.74
CA MET A 126 -2.30 11.34 -14.58
C MET A 126 -1.34 10.47 -15.39
N GLY A 127 -1.24 9.18 -15.08
CA GLY A 127 -0.46 8.21 -15.85
C GLY A 127 1.03 8.57 -15.97
N PRO A 128 1.61 8.38 -17.17
CA PRO A 128 3.04 8.62 -17.41
C PRO A 128 3.45 10.10 -17.30
N SER A 129 2.51 11.03 -17.28
CA SER A 129 2.78 12.46 -17.09
C SER A 129 3.33 12.78 -15.68
N PHE A 130 3.16 11.84 -14.72
CA PHE A 130 3.70 11.98 -13.38
C PHE A 130 4.73 10.88 -13.10
N PRO A 131 6.04 11.18 -13.23
CA PRO A 131 7.13 10.22 -13.05
C PRO A 131 7.11 9.54 -11.66
N ALA A 132 7.50 8.27 -11.61
CA ALA A 132 7.55 7.51 -10.35
C ALA A 132 8.50 8.15 -9.33
N GLU A 133 9.60 8.72 -9.78
CA GLU A 133 10.57 9.45 -8.94
C GLU A 133 9.96 10.70 -8.30
N ALA A 134 9.19 11.47 -9.06
CA ALA A 134 8.49 12.65 -8.56
C ALA A 134 7.42 12.27 -7.51
N LYS A 135 6.75 11.14 -7.72
CA LYS A 135 5.79 10.59 -6.77
C LYS A 135 6.46 10.16 -5.47
N LEU A 136 7.65 9.55 -5.55
CA LEU A 136 8.44 9.16 -4.39
C LEU A 136 8.90 10.40 -3.62
N ALA A 137 9.49 11.38 -4.30
CA ALA A 137 9.93 12.63 -3.71
C ALA A 137 8.79 13.40 -3.02
N LEU A 138 7.61 13.44 -3.65
CA LEU A 138 6.42 14.03 -3.07
C LEU A 138 5.99 13.29 -1.78
N ASN A 139 6.00 11.96 -1.79
CA ASN A 139 5.68 11.18 -0.61
C ASN A 139 6.70 11.43 0.52
N GLU A 140 8.00 11.45 0.21
CA GLU A 140 9.06 11.73 1.18
C GLU A 140 8.89 13.11 1.81
N ALA A 141 8.60 14.14 1.01
CA ALA A 141 8.36 15.48 1.52
C ALA A 141 7.14 15.54 2.47
N LEU A 142 6.04 14.87 2.12
CA LEU A 142 4.85 14.81 2.96
C LEU A 142 5.10 14.04 4.27
N THR A 143 5.95 13.01 4.26
CA THR A 143 6.28 12.23 5.46
C THR A 143 7.17 12.95 6.45
N GLN A 144 7.66 14.14 6.14
CA GLN A 144 8.35 15.03 7.12
C GLN A 144 7.37 15.81 7.98
N ILE A 145 6.11 15.93 7.56
CA ILE A 145 5.09 16.73 8.23
C ILE A 145 4.21 15.84 9.08
N LYS A 146 4.14 16.14 10.38
CA LYS A 146 3.31 15.42 11.34
C LYS A 146 1.85 15.87 11.22
N LYS A 147 0.92 14.91 11.34
CA LYS A 147 -0.52 15.18 11.41
C LYS A 147 -0.94 15.82 12.72
#